data_bfd45097d78379b49b430716d39b3ae3
#
_entry.id   bfd45097d78379b49b430716d39b3ae3
#
_cell.length_a   1.000
_cell.length_b   1.000
_cell.length_c   1.000
_cell.angle_alpha   90.00
_cell.angle_beta   90.00
_cell.angle_gamma   90.00
#
_symmetry.space_group_name_H-M   'P 1'
#
loop_
_entity.id
_entity.type
_entity.pdbx_description
1 polymer ?
#
loop_
_entity_poly.entity_id
_entity_poly.type
_entity_poly.pdbx_seq_one_letter_code
_entity_poly.pdbx_strand_id
1 'polypeptide(L)'
;MIKERKTVMKKYYLQVTIDSNLDASTKAVQDCNKILHQNGYEPFEINLYKSGNKYIKKVHNFLAFNHLNKIDEGALLVVPHPLYVNKKYIDILEKVKQKKHIKLAFLIHDLDSLRKLFLNAQDDFEYMDHKMYDISDYIIAHNDCMIDYLVTQGVNREKIHNLHIFDYLCESNNTIKF
;
A
#
# COMPACT_ATOMS: atom_id res chain seq x y z
N MET A 1 -26.98 23.33 23.29
CA MET A 1 -26.84 22.02 22.65
C MET A 1 -25.81 22.14 21.52
N ILE A 2 -24.58 21.76 21.80
CA ILE A 2 -23.52 21.72 20.77
C ILE A 2 -23.77 20.46 19.97
N LYS A 3 -24.17 20.57 18.70
CA LYS A 3 -24.23 19.44 17.77
C LYS A 3 -22.79 18.98 17.52
N GLU A 4 -22.38 17.86 18.13
CA GLU A 4 -21.18 17.16 17.72
C GLU A 4 -21.32 16.84 16.22
N ARG A 5 -20.56 17.53 15.39
CA ARG A 5 -20.36 17.13 14.00
C ARG A 5 -19.60 15.81 14.04
N LYS A 6 -20.25 14.69 13.79
CA LYS A 6 -19.57 13.43 13.45
C LYS A 6 -18.69 13.72 12.24
N THR A 7 -17.40 13.92 12.47
CA THR A 7 -16.43 14.04 11.38
C THR A 7 -16.38 12.69 10.69
N VAL A 8 -16.87 12.63 9.46
CA VAL A 8 -16.79 11.41 8.64
C VAL A 8 -15.32 11.15 8.37
N MET A 9 -14.84 9.96 8.74
CA MET A 9 -13.46 9.55 8.51
C MET A 9 -13.18 9.53 7.00
N LYS A 10 -12.21 10.32 6.54
CA LYS A 10 -11.75 10.29 5.16
C LYS A 10 -10.98 9.01 4.87
N LYS A 11 -11.16 8.47 3.68
CA LYS A 11 -10.58 7.21 3.24
C LYS A 11 -9.75 7.44 1.98
N TYR A 12 -8.51 7.00 2.01
CA TYR A 12 -7.56 7.15 0.90
C TYR A 12 -6.96 5.80 0.52
N TYR A 13 -6.55 5.67 -0.73
CA TYR A 13 -5.62 4.64 -1.17
C TYR A 13 -4.37 5.28 -1.75
N LEU A 14 -3.21 4.71 -1.43
CA LEU A 14 -1.94 5.20 -1.90
C LEU A 14 -1.72 4.79 -3.36
N GLN A 15 -1.65 5.78 -4.23
CA GLN A 15 -1.34 5.59 -5.64
C GLN A 15 0.07 6.10 -5.93
N VAL A 16 0.99 5.17 -6.16
CA VAL A 16 2.36 5.51 -6.53
C VAL A 16 2.50 5.42 -8.04
N THR A 17 2.78 6.55 -8.68
CA THR A 17 3.09 6.61 -10.11
C THR A 17 4.60 6.56 -10.28
N ILE A 18 5.09 5.53 -10.98
CA ILE A 18 6.49 5.40 -11.37
C ILE A 18 6.52 5.50 -12.89
N ASP A 19 7.44 6.31 -13.41
CA ASP A 19 7.63 6.50 -14.85
C ASP A 19 8.16 5.19 -15.48
N SER A 20 7.29 4.21 -15.75
CA SER A 20 7.65 2.92 -16.32
C SER A 20 6.47 2.21 -16.98
N ASN A 21 6.78 1.32 -17.92
CA ASN A 21 5.84 0.49 -18.67
C ASN A 21 4.99 -0.38 -17.73
N LEU A 22 3.72 -0.56 -18.10
CA LEU A 22 2.76 -1.41 -17.42
C LEU A 22 3.20 -2.88 -17.51
N ASP A 23 3.35 -3.53 -16.38
CA ASP A 23 3.51 -4.98 -16.27
C ASP A 23 2.31 -5.62 -15.55
N ALA A 24 2.29 -6.96 -15.49
CA ALA A 24 1.17 -7.70 -14.88
C ALA A 24 0.97 -7.36 -13.38
N SER A 25 2.05 -7.03 -12.66
CA SER A 25 1.97 -6.66 -11.25
C SER A 25 1.29 -5.30 -11.05
N THR A 26 1.46 -4.40 -12.00
CA THR A 26 0.83 -3.08 -12.03
C THR A 26 -0.68 -3.19 -12.22
N LYS A 27 -1.17 -4.18 -13.00
CA LYS A 27 -2.59 -4.37 -13.27
C LYS A 27 -3.38 -4.72 -11.99
N ALA A 28 -2.88 -5.63 -11.17
CA ALA A 28 -3.55 -5.99 -9.90
C ALA A 28 -3.73 -4.79 -8.98
N VAL A 29 -2.67 -3.96 -8.81
CA VAL A 29 -2.75 -2.73 -8.03
C VAL A 29 -3.75 -1.74 -8.62
N GLN A 30 -3.76 -1.56 -9.95
CA GLN A 30 -4.69 -0.65 -10.63
C GLN A 30 -6.14 -1.09 -10.48
N ASP A 31 -6.44 -2.38 -10.60
CA ASP A 31 -7.79 -2.90 -10.45
C ASP A 31 -8.27 -2.77 -9.01
N CYS A 32 -7.42 -3.04 -8.01
CA CYS A 32 -7.72 -2.76 -6.61
C CYS A 32 -7.99 -1.27 -6.36
N ASN A 33 -7.19 -0.38 -6.96
CA ASN A 33 -7.40 1.06 -6.85
C ASN A 33 -8.73 1.51 -7.46
N LYS A 34 -9.12 0.96 -8.62
CA LYS A 34 -10.45 1.21 -9.22
C LYS A 34 -11.58 0.77 -8.30
N ILE A 35 -11.47 -0.43 -7.70
CA ILE A 35 -12.46 -0.96 -6.74
C ILE A 35 -12.54 -0.05 -5.51
N LEU A 36 -11.42 0.35 -4.94
CA LEU A 36 -11.38 1.26 -3.80
C LEU A 36 -12.04 2.60 -4.14
N HIS A 37 -11.74 3.17 -5.32
CA HIS A 37 -12.35 4.41 -5.78
C HIS A 37 -13.87 4.28 -5.91
N GLN A 38 -14.39 3.20 -6.50
CA GLN A 38 -15.81 2.91 -6.60
C GLN A 38 -16.50 2.78 -5.22
N ASN A 39 -15.75 2.42 -4.18
CA ASN A 39 -16.22 2.32 -2.80
C ASN A 39 -15.97 3.59 -1.97
N GLY A 40 -15.71 4.73 -2.63
CA GLY A 40 -15.63 6.04 -1.99
C GLY A 40 -14.29 6.33 -1.31
N TYR A 41 -13.22 5.64 -1.70
CA TYR A 41 -11.86 6.01 -1.34
C TYR A 41 -11.30 7.00 -2.36
N GLU A 42 -10.57 8.00 -1.89
CA GLU A 42 -9.90 8.97 -2.75
C GLU A 42 -8.43 8.58 -3.01
N PRO A 43 -7.87 8.83 -4.20
CA PRO A 43 -6.46 8.59 -4.46
C PRO A 43 -5.59 9.56 -3.66
N PHE A 44 -4.57 9.04 -2.99
CA PHE A 44 -3.48 9.84 -2.45
C PHE A 44 -2.25 9.61 -3.34
N GLU A 45 -2.00 10.54 -4.24
CA GLU A 45 -1.01 10.37 -5.30
C GLU A 45 0.41 10.73 -4.83
N ILE A 46 1.37 9.85 -5.16
CA ILE A 46 2.80 10.07 -5.00
C ILE A 46 3.49 9.80 -6.34
N ASN A 47 4.09 10.83 -6.92
CA ASN A 47 4.82 10.71 -8.18
C ASN A 47 6.31 10.52 -7.91
N LEU A 48 6.86 9.40 -8.34
CA LEU A 48 8.27 9.06 -8.18
C LEU A 48 9.02 9.15 -9.51
N TYR A 49 10.26 9.60 -9.45
CA TYR A 49 11.15 9.63 -10.61
C TYR A 49 12.02 8.37 -10.67
N LYS A 50 12.04 7.70 -11.82
CA LYS A 50 12.86 6.54 -12.10
C LYS A 50 14.12 6.89 -12.89
N SER A 51 14.06 7.90 -13.74
CA SER A 51 15.14 8.37 -14.62
C SER A 51 15.88 9.60 -14.06
N GLY A 52 17.12 9.82 -14.49
CA GLY A 52 17.91 11.00 -14.18
C GLY A 52 19.04 10.79 -13.17
N ASN A 53 19.67 11.89 -12.77
CA ASN A 53 20.79 11.88 -11.82
C ASN A 53 20.40 11.28 -10.46
N LYS A 54 21.22 10.35 -9.95
CA LYS A 54 20.98 9.59 -8.71
C LYS A 54 20.66 10.50 -7.49
N TYR A 55 21.31 11.65 -7.39
CA TYR A 55 21.12 12.57 -6.27
C TYR A 55 19.80 13.34 -6.40
N ILE A 56 19.49 13.84 -7.59
CA ILE A 56 18.23 14.55 -7.87
C ILE A 56 17.05 13.60 -7.63
N LYS A 57 17.13 12.37 -8.14
CA LYS A 57 16.14 11.35 -7.91
C LYS A 57 15.90 11.07 -6.43
N LYS A 58 16.97 10.94 -5.63
CA LYS A 58 16.87 10.66 -4.18
C LYS A 58 16.17 11.80 -3.44
N VAL A 59 16.53 13.06 -3.76
CA VAL A 59 15.90 14.24 -3.14
C VAL A 59 14.44 14.34 -3.57
N HIS A 60 14.15 14.17 -4.85
CA HIS A 60 12.80 14.26 -5.38
C HIS A 60 11.87 13.20 -4.76
N ASN A 61 12.30 11.93 -4.73
CA ASN A 61 11.50 10.87 -4.15
C ASN A 61 11.29 11.04 -2.64
N PHE A 62 12.29 11.58 -1.94
CA PHE A 62 12.12 11.94 -0.53
C PHE A 62 11.06 13.04 -0.34
N LEU A 63 11.10 14.07 -1.16
CA LEU A 63 10.10 15.15 -1.12
C LEU A 63 8.71 14.65 -1.51
N ALA A 64 8.62 13.74 -2.50
CA ALA A 64 7.37 13.12 -2.91
C ALA A 64 6.71 12.34 -1.75
N PHE A 65 7.47 11.55 -1.00
CA PHE A 65 6.94 10.86 0.17
C PHE A 65 6.58 11.81 1.32
N ASN A 66 7.28 12.93 1.48
CA ASN A 66 6.91 13.95 2.46
C ASN A 66 5.52 14.57 2.17
N HIS A 67 5.01 14.42 0.94
CA HIS A 67 3.65 14.81 0.61
C HIS A 67 2.60 14.09 1.49
N LEU A 68 2.89 12.89 1.98
CA LEU A 68 2.03 12.17 2.94
C LEU A 68 1.68 12.99 4.19
N ASN A 69 2.50 13.96 4.57
CA ASN A 69 2.18 14.88 5.67
C ASN A 69 0.94 15.75 5.40
N LYS A 70 0.45 15.82 4.16
CA LYS A 70 -0.77 16.56 3.79
C LYS A 70 -2.05 15.74 3.97
N ILE A 71 -1.93 14.45 4.31
CA ILE A 71 -3.11 13.61 4.57
C ILE A 71 -3.92 14.18 5.74
N ASP A 72 -5.24 14.02 5.67
CA ASP A 72 -6.13 14.48 6.74
C ASP A 72 -5.89 13.71 8.03
N GLU A 73 -6.03 14.41 9.15
CA GLU A 73 -5.90 13.82 10.46
C GLU A 73 -7.03 12.80 10.71
N GLY A 74 -6.68 11.65 11.30
CA GLY A 74 -7.62 10.57 11.58
C GLY A 74 -8.12 9.82 10.34
N ALA A 75 -7.55 10.04 9.15
CA ALA A 75 -7.93 9.34 7.93
C ALA A 75 -7.54 7.85 7.96
N LEU A 76 -8.19 7.05 7.12
CA LEU A 76 -7.76 5.70 6.76
C LEU A 76 -6.99 5.75 5.44
N LEU A 77 -5.77 5.20 5.42
CA LEU A 77 -4.96 5.05 4.22
C LEU A 77 -4.74 3.56 3.90
N VAL A 78 -5.20 3.13 2.73
CA VAL A 78 -4.88 1.80 2.18
C VAL A 78 -3.57 1.90 1.41
N VAL A 79 -2.61 1.05 1.75
CA VAL A 79 -1.27 1.02 1.17
C VAL A 79 -1.05 -0.32 0.48
N PRO A 80 -0.82 -0.37 -0.85
CA PRO A 80 -0.43 -1.61 -1.51
C PRO A 80 0.97 -2.02 -1.05
N HIS A 81 1.17 -3.32 -0.80
CA HIS A 81 2.46 -3.87 -0.40
C HIS A 81 2.81 -5.08 -1.28
N PRO A 82 4.05 -5.17 -1.78
CA PRO A 82 5.15 -4.23 -1.60
C PRO A 82 5.02 -2.98 -2.48
N LEU A 83 5.53 -1.87 -1.95
CA LEU A 83 5.86 -0.73 -2.79
C LEU A 83 7.32 -0.87 -3.19
N TYR A 84 7.61 -1.07 -4.47
CA TYR A 84 8.98 -1.25 -5.03
C TYR A 84 9.81 0.04 -4.95
N VAL A 85 10.01 0.53 -3.73
CA VAL A 85 10.67 1.78 -3.41
C VAL A 85 11.71 1.56 -2.30
N ASN A 86 12.52 2.57 -2.02
CA ASN A 86 13.50 2.52 -0.95
C ASN A 86 12.84 2.31 0.43
N LYS A 87 13.41 1.47 1.29
CA LYS A 87 12.92 1.16 2.65
C LYS A 87 12.53 2.37 3.50
N LYS A 88 13.08 3.54 3.23
CA LYS A 88 12.77 4.77 3.97
C LYS A 88 11.30 5.20 3.89
N TYR A 89 10.55 4.71 2.90
CA TYR A 89 9.14 5.08 2.80
C TYR A 89 8.32 4.57 3.98
N ILE A 90 8.64 3.37 4.47
CA ILE A 90 7.91 2.78 5.60
C ILE A 90 8.13 3.59 6.89
N ASP A 91 9.33 4.13 7.09
CA ASP A 91 9.64 5.01 8.21
C ASP A 91 8.89 6.34 8.12
N ILE A 92 8.67 6.84 6.90
CA ILE A 92 7.87 8.05 6.67
C ILE A 92 6.40 7.77 6.99
N LEU A 93 5.86 6.63 6.54
CA LEU A 93 4.49 6.20 6.88
C LEU A 93 4.28 6.12 8.40
N GLU A 94 5.22 5.52 9.13
CA GLU A 94 5.15 5.45 10.58
C GLU A 94 5.08 6.84 11.23
N LYS A 95 5.97 7.74 10.83
CA LYS A 95 5.99 9.12 11.35
C LYS A 95 4.69 9.87 11.03
N VAL A 96 4.16 9.70 9.82
CA VAL A 96 2.88 10.31 9.42
C VAL A 96 1.73 9.71 10.23
N LYS A 97 1.72 8.39 10.43
CA LYS A 97 0.72 7.73 11.27
C LYS A 97 0.69 8.31 12.68
N GLN A 98 1.86 8.44 13.31
CA GLN A 98 1.97 9.00 14.66
C GLN A 98 1.53 10.46 14.73
N LYS A 99 1.98 11.27 13.75
CA LYS A 99 1.72 12.72 13.72
C LYS A 99 0.28 13.07 13.38
N LYS A 100 -0.33 12.30 12.51
CA LYS A 100 -1.67 12.58 11.95
C LYS A 100 -2.75 11.65 12.49
N HIS A 101 -2.39 10.74 13.39
CA HIS A 101 -3.31 9.77 13.99
C HIS A 101 -4.11 8.96 12.95
N ILE A 102 -3.53 8.75 11.75
CA ILE A 102 -4.18 7.98 10.68
C ILE A 102 -4.19 6.49 10.99
N LYS A 103 -5.14 5.78 10.37
CA LYS A 103 -5.16 4.33 10.33
C LYS A 103 -4.51 3.82 9.05
N LEU A 104 -3.68 2.78 9.17
CA LEU A 104 -3.01 2.15 8.03
C LEU A 104 -3.60 0.76 7.78
N ALA A 105 -4.08 0.55 6.57
CA ALA A 105 -4.48 -0.76 6.07
C ALA A 105 -3.52 -1.18 4.94
N PHE A 106 -2.74 -2.24 5.15
CA PHE A 106 -1.86 -2.76 4.11
C PHE A 106 -2.57 -3.84 3.30
N LEU A 107 -2.66 -3.63 1.98
CA LEU A 107 -3.16 -4.61 1.03
C LEU A 107 -1.96 -5.38 0.46
N ILE A 108 -1.79 -6.63 0.91
CA ILE A 108 -0.65 -7.45 0.52
C ILE A 108 -0.93 -8.08 -0.84
N HIS A 109 -0.15 -7.70 -1.84
CA HIS A 109 -0.10 -8.36 -3.15
C HIS A 109 0.95 -9.47 -3.14
N ASP A 110 2.07 -9.24 -2.44
CA ASP A 110 3.17 -10.18 -2.30
C ASP A 110 4.05 -9.79 -1.09
N LEU A 111 4.95 -10.67 -0.67
CA LEU A 111 5.99 -10.39 0.31
C LEU A 111 7.36 -10.61 -0.34
N ASP A 112 8.10 -9.53 -0.55
CA ASP A 112 9.38 -9.59 -1.24
C ASP A 112 10.43 -10.41 -0.49
N SER A 113 10.35 -10.47 0.85
CA SER A 113 11.17 -11.35 1.69
C SER A 113 11.00 -12.83 1.35
N LEU A 114 9.81 -13.27 0.92
CA LEU A 114 9.53 -14.65 0.52
C LEU A 114 9.99 -14.97 -0.90
N ARG A 115 9.99 -13.99 -1.79
CA ARG A 115 10.33 -14.18 -3.20
C ARG A 115 11.80 -14.50 -3.44
N LYS A 116 12.70 -14.07 -2.54
CA LYS A 116 14.17 -14.27 -2.62
C LYS A 116 14.80 -13.88 -3.96
N LEU A 117 14.13 -12.95 -4.70
CA LEU A 117 14.56 -12.56 -6.04
C LEU A 117 15.85 -11.74 -6.05
N PHE A 118 16.16 -11.07 -4.95
CA PHE A 118 17.29 -10.16 -4.83
C PHE A 118 18.04 -10.42 -3.53
N LEU A 119 18.88 -11.44 -3.53
CA LEU A 119 19.64 -11.86 -2.34
C LEU A 119 20.40 -10.71 -1.63
N ASN A 120 20.90 -9.75 -2.43
CA ASN A 120 21.65 -8.60 -1.89
C ASN A 120 20.76 -7.53 -1.20
N ALA A 121 19.44 -7.66 -1.28
CA ALA A 121 18.49 -6.73 -0.68
C ALA A 121 17.53 -7.42 0.33
N GLN A 122 17.82 -8.68 0.69
CA GLN A 122 16.97 -9.47 1.56
C GLN A 122 16.70 -8.79 2.90
N ASP A 123 17.73 -8.26 3.55
CA ASP A 123 17.61 -7.56 4.84
C ASP A 123 16.70 -6.33 4.74
N ASP A 124 16.72 -5.62 3.60
CA ASP A 124 15.86 -4.46 3.37
C ASP A 124 14.40 -4.90 3.18
N PHE A 125 14.14 -6.04 2.53
CA PHE A 125 12.80 -6.59 2.35
C PHE A 125 12.22 -7.11 3.66
N GLU A 126 13.00 -7.87 4.42
CA GLU A 126 12.61 -8.34 5.75
C GLU A 126 12.30 -7.17 6.69
N TYR A 127 13.14 -6.14 6.68
CA TYR A 127 12.89 -4.93 7.45
C TYR A 127 11.56 -4.27 7.06
N MET A 128 11.26 -4.13 5.77
CA MET A 128 10.03 -3.50 5.30
C MET A 128 8.79 -4.32 5.67
N ASP A 129 8.85 -5.65 5.53
CA ASP A 129 7.75 -6.52 5.88
C ASP A 129 7.46 -6.48 7.39
N HIS A 130 8.50 -6.64 8.24
CA HIS A 130 8.32 -6.56 9.69
C HIS A 130 7.82 -5.19 10.14
N LYS A 131 8.37 -4.12 9.57
CA LYS A 131 7.94 -2.76 9.90
C LYS A 131 6.48 -2.53 9.48
N MET A 132 6.06 -3.07 8.33
CA MET A 132 4.67 -3.05 7.90
C MET A 132 3.76 -3.77 8.91
N TYR A 133 4.18 -4.97 9.42
CA TYR A 133 3.42 -5.68 10.45
C TYR A 133 3.22 -4.83 11.70
N ASP A 134 4.27 -4.15 12.16
CA ASP A 134 4.25 -3.35 13.38
C ASP A 134 3.33 -2.13 13.26
N ILE A 135 3.43 -1.39 12.15
CA ILE A 135 2.70 -0.12 12.00
C ILE A 135 1.28 -0.28 11.47
N SER A 136 0.88 -1.47 10.99
CA SER A 136 -0.46 -1.70 10.46
C SER A 136 -1.53 -1.68 11.56
N ASP A 137 -2.66 -1.05 11.26
CA ASP A 137 -3.92 -1.25 12.01
C ASP A 137 -4.71 -2.41 11.40
N TYR A 138 -4.64 -2.58 10.07
CA TYR A 138 -5.27 -3.65 9.31
C TYR A 138 -4.32 -4.21 8.27
N ILE A 139 -4.38 -5.52 8.05
CA ILE A 139 -3.67 -6.21 6.98
C ILE A 139 -4.71 -6.98 6.16
N ILE A 140 -4.71 -6.78 4.85
CA ILE A 140 -5.61 -7.46 3.93
C ILE A 140 -4.76 -8.48 3.16
N ALA A 141 -4.98 -9.76 3.45
CA ALA A 141 -4.30 -10.88 2.83
C ALA A 141 -5.26 -11.61 1.88
N HIS A 142 -4.75 -12.27 0.85
CA HIS A 142 -5.56 -12.84 -0.21
C HIS A 142 -5.93 -14.32 -0.03
N ASN A 143 -5.34 -15.03 0.95
CA ASN A 143 -5.68 -16.42 1.25
C ASN A 143 -5.25 -16.85 2.65
N ASP A 144 -5.72 -18.01 3.07
CA ASP A 144 -5.47 -18.55 4.41
C ASP A 144 -3.98 -18.90 4.62
N CYS A 145 -3.27 -19.38 3.59
CA CYS A 145 -1.83 -19.67 3.71
C CYS A 145 -1.01 -18.41 4.04
N MET A 146 -1.36 -17.26 3.43
CA MET A 146 -0.72 -15.98 3.74
C MET A 146 -1.07 -15.55 5.18
N ILE A 147 -2.32 -15.74 5.59
CA ILE A 147 -2.74 -15.43 6.97
C ILE A 147 -1.97 -16.26 7.98
N ASP A 148 -1.87 -17.57 7.76
CA ASP A 148 -1.12 -18.47 8.65
C ASP A 148 0.34 -18.06 8.72
N TYR A 149 0.96 -17.73 7.57
CA TYR A 149 2.32 -17.22 7.54
C TYR A 149 2.46 -15.95 8.39
N LEU A 150 1.61 -14.93 8.21
CA LEU A 150 1.65 -13.69 8.97
C LEU A 150 1.52 -13.94 10.48
N VAL A 151 0.66 -14.86 10.89
CA VAL A 151 0.51 -15.25 12.29
C VAL A 151 1.80 -15.88 12.81
N THR A 152 2.50 -16.72 12.02
CA THR A 152 3.82 -17.27 12.42
C THR A 152 4.89 -16.19 12.56
N GLN A 153 4.74 -15.05 11.85
CA GLN A 153 5.61 -13.88 12.00
C GLN A 153 5.22 -12.98 13.19
N GLY A 154 4.28 -13.41 14.02
CA GLY A 154 3.86 -12.69 15.24
C GLY A 154 2.78 -11.62 15.00
N VAL A 155 2.18 -11.55 13.82
CA VAL A 155 1.09 -10.60 13.55
C VAL A 155 -0.17 -11.05 14.28
N ASN A 156 -0.81 -10.12 15.02
CA ASN A 156 -2.08 -10.41 15.68
C ASN A 156 -3.15 -10.75 14.62
N ARG A 157 -3.76 -11.94 14.75
CA ARG A 157 -4.78 -12.46 13.84
C ARG A 157 -5.98 -11.51 13.66
N GLU A 158 -6.32 -10.73 14.68
CA GLU A 158 -7.44 -9.77 14.66
C GLU A 158 -7.22 -8.61 13.69
N LYS A 159 -5.97 -8.28 13.36
CA LYS A 159 -5.64 -7.26 12.35
C LYS A 159 -5.79 -7.78 10.92
N ILE A 160 -5.84 -9.11 10.72
CA ILE A 160 -5.72 -9.71 9.39
C ILE A 160 -7.10 -10.05 8.86
N HIS A 161 -7.40 -9.52 7.68
CA HIS A 161 -8.64 -9.75 6.97
C HIS A 161 -8.36 -10.56 5.69
N ASN A 162 -9.12 -11.64 5.47
CA ASN A 162 -9.00 -12.45 4.27
C ASN A 162 -9.81 -11.81 3.14
N LEU A 163 -9.15 -11.49 2.04
CA LEU A 163 -9.79 -11.01 0.81
C LEU A 163 -10.29 -12.19 -0.07
N HIS A 164 -9.84 -13.41 0.25
CA HIS A 164 -10.00 -14.67 -0.45
C HIS A 164 -9.19 -14.74 -1.74
N ILE A 165 -9.51 -13.99 -2.78
CA ILE A 165 -8.74 -13.98 -4.03
C ILE A 165 -8.80 -12.61 -4.69
N PHE A 166 -7.71 -12.23 -5.39
CA PHE A 166 -7.74 -11.05 -6.25
C PHE A 166 -8.40 -11.43 -7.58
N ASP A 167 -9.53 -10.79 -7.88
CA ASP A 167 -10.11 -10.85 -9.21
C ASP A 167 -9.62 -9.65 -10.04
N TYR A 168 -9.23 -9.94 -11.29
CA TYR A 168 -8.99 -8.88 -12.26
C TYR A 168 -10.33 -8.36 -12.77
N LEU A 169 -10.44 -7.04 -12.89
CA LEU A 169 -11.59 -6.42 -13.54
C LEU A 169 -11.58 -6.83 -15.02
N CYS A 170 -12.62 -7.58 -15.44
CA CYS A 170 -12.84 -7.86 -16.85
C CYS A 170 -13.50 -6.65 -17.49
N GLU A 171 -12.84 -6.04 -18.48
CA GLU A 171 -13.49 -5.09 -19.38
C GLU A 171 -14.42 -5.90 -20.29
N SER A 172 -15.73 -5.79 -20.06
CA SER A 172 -16.77 -6.61 -20.68
C SER A 172 -17.05 -6.30 -22.16
N ASN A 173 -16.03 -5.99 -22.96
CA ASN A 173 -16.21 -5.68 -24.39
C ASN A 173 -15.74 -6.76 -25.35
N ASN A 174 -15.28 -7.90 -24.89
CA ASN A 174 -14.97 -9.04 -25.75
C ASN A 174 -16.08 -10.09 -25.65
N THR A 175 -17.13 -9.91 -26.41
CA THR A 175 -18.02 -11.01 -26.77
C THR A 175 -17.17 -12.03 -27.52
N ILE A 176 -16.70 -13.07 -26.82
CA ILE A 176 -16.09 -14.22 -27.48
C ILE A 176 -17.22 -14.84 -28.31
N LYS A 177 -17.19 -14.60 -29.62
CA LYS A 177 -18.02 -15.35 -30.56
C LYS A 177 -17.33 -16.72 -30.72
N PHE A 178 -17.95 -17.75 -30.15
CA PHE A 178 -17.67 -19.14 -30.47
C PHE A 178 -18.16 -19.48 -31.85
#